data_44f14b1d13ff3b1474c1823f18072854
#
_entry.id   44f14b1d13ff3b1474c1823f18072854
#
_cell.length_a   1.000
_cell.length_b   1.000
_cell.length_c   1.000
_cell.angle_alpha   90.00
_cell.angle_beta   90.00
_cell.angle_gamma   90.00
#
_symmetry.space_group_name_H-M   'P 1'
#
loop_
_entity.id
_entity.type
_entity.pdbx_description
1 polymer ?
#
loop_
_entity_poly.entity_id
_entity_poly.type
_entity_poly.pdbx_seq_one_letter_code
_entity_poly.pdbx_strand_id
1 'polypeptide(L)'
;SDIEYCFAGDLLNQCISSSFGLRELNIPFLGIFGACSTFVEGLSLGAIITEACAKHVICAASSHFCSAEKQFRFPTEYGAPRPNSSTFTATGGASCLLSNKKSMVRIESATLGKIIDFSQNNVNDMGRVMAPAAIDTLFRHLKDTNRSPDYYDLIVTGDLGAYGKEIVKDYMLNHYSISLGENYNDCGVMLYDIEKQKDVHAGGSGPACSALVVYSYIFNQMKKKNLKRVLFLATGALFSPTLLYQKENIDSICHAISLEVK
;
A
#
# COMPACT_ATOMS: atom_id res chain seq x y z
N SER A 1 6.69 2.51 -28.44
CA SER A 1 6.28 1.65 -27.31
C SER A 1 4.77 1.46 -27.41
N ASP A 2 4.27 0.26 -27.16
CA ASP A 2 2.81 -0.02 -27.14
C ASP A 2 2.17 0.42 -25.83
N ILE A 3 2.92 1.09 -24.95
CA ILE A 3 2.45 1.58 -23.66
C ILE A 3 1.94 3.00 -23.85
N GLU A 4 0.70 3.22 -23.44
CA GLU A 4 -0.02 4.47 -23.71
C GLU A 4 0.04 5.44 -22.53
N TYR A 5 0.10 4.93 -21.28
CA TYR A 5 0.14 5.73 -20.07
C TYR A 5 1.00 5.06 -18.99
N CYS A 6 1.56 5.90 -18.11
CA CYS A 6 2.25 5.47 -16.92
C CYS A 6 1.74 6.24 -15.70
N PHE A 7 1.26 5.52 -14.68
CA PHE A 7 0.98 6.04 -13.35
C PHE A 7 2.09 5.62 -12.42
N ALA A 8 2.80 6.58 -11.85
CA ALA A 8 3.85 6.22 -10.90
C ALA A 8 4.03 7.29 -9.81
N GLY A 9 4.56 6.86 -8.67
CA GLY A 9 4.86 7.75 -7.58
C GLY A 9 5.86 7.19 -6.58
N ASP A 10 6.29 8.08 -5.73
CA ASP A 10 7.23 7.85 -4.63
C ASP A 10 6.95 8.85 -3.50
N LEU A 11 7.79 8.91 -2.45
CA LEU A 11 7.61 9.83 -1.33
C LEU A 11 8.37 11.15 -1.46
N LEU A 12 9.10 11.35 -2.54
CA LEU A 12 9.81 12.60 -2.76
C LEU A 12 8.86 13.65 -3.34
N ASN A 13 9.11 14.92 -3.01
CA ASN A 13 8.31 16.02 -3.54
C ASN A 13 8.24 15.97 -5.06
N GLN A 14 7.03 16.13 -5.60
CA GLN A 14 6.75 16.11 -7.04
C GLN A 14 7.07 14.77 -7.72
N CYS A 15 7.12 13.67 -6.96
CA CYS A 15 7.45 12.34 -7.46
C CYS A 15 8.76 12.32 -8.26
N ILE A 16 9.82 12.93 -7.70
CA ILE A 16 11.06 13.17 -8.44
C ILE A 16 11.79 11.88 -8.83
N SER A 17 11.76 10.83 -7.99
CA SER A 17 12.36 9.54 -8.36
C SER A 17 11.64 8.92 -9.55
N SER A 18 10.32 8.96 -9.54
CA SER A 18 9.48 8.40 -10.61
C SER A 18 9.66 9.19 -11.91
N SER A 19 9.63 10.53 -11.86
CA SER A 19 9.76 11.37 -13.06
C SER A 19 11.14 11.22 -13.72
N PHE A 20 12.22 11.21 -12.92
CA PHE A 20 13.58 11.02 -13.44
C PHE A 20 13.80 9.60 -13.97
N GLY A 21 13.27 8.58 -13.28
CA GLY A 21 13.39 7.19 -13.72
C GLY A 21 12.64 6.88 -15.02
N LEU A 22 11.53 7.57 -15.26
CA LEU A 22 10.65 7.30 -16.40
C LEU A 22 10.84 8.22 -17.61
N ARG A 23 11.53 9.35 -17.46
CA ARG A 23 11.68 10.35 -18.53
C ARG A 23 12.29 9.80 -19.84
N GLU A 24 13.19 8.83 -19.73
CA GLU A 24 13.86 8.23 -20.89
C GLU A 24 12.92 7.27 -21.67
N LEU A 25 11.81 6.88 -21.10
CA LEU A 25 10.86 5.97 -21.75
C LEU A 25 9.96 6.67 -22.77
N ASN A 26 9.88 8.00 -22.74
CA ASN A 26 9.05 8.82 -23.62
C ASN A 26 7.58 8.34 -23.67
N ILE A 27 6.99 8.12 -22.49
CA ILE A 27 5.61 7.66 -22.28
C ILE A 27 4.85 8.76 -21.54
N PRO A 28 3.58 9.05 -21.87
CA PRO A 28 2.74 9.93 -21.08
C PRO A 28 2.73 9.50 -19.60
N PHE A 29 3.14 10.43 -18.73
CA PHE A 29 3.37 10.17 -17.30
C PHE A 29 2.40 10.98 -16.45
N LEU A 30 1.74 10.29 -15.51
CA LEU A 30 0.92 10.89 -14.47
C LEU A 30 1.55 10.55 -13.12
N GLY A 31 2.13 11.56 -12.48
CA GLY A 31 2.66 11.45 -11.12
C GLY A 31 1.54 11.41 -10.11
N ILE A 32 1.53 10.41 -9.24
CA ILE A 32 0.55 10.24 -8.17
C ILE A 32 1.25 10.23 -6.82
N PHE A 33 0.62 10.80 -5.80
CA PHE A 33 1.24 11.02 -4.49
C PHE A 33 0.27 10.68 -3.35
N GLY A 34 -0.07 9.39 -3.23
CA GLY A 34 -0.94 8.84 -2.18
C GLY A 34 -0.16 8.26 -0.98
N ALA A 35 1.03 8.75 -0.69
CA ALA A 35 1.95 8.18 0.29
C ALA A 35 2.17 6.67 0.02
N CYS A 36 2.10 5.82 1.04
CA CYS A 36 2.30 4.38 0.86
C CYS A 36 1.17 3.69 0.07
N SER A 37 0.00 4.34 -0.12
CA SER A 37 -1.12 3.81 -0.93
C SER A 37 -0.93 3.99 -2.44
N THR A 38 0.07 4.76 -2.87
CA THR A 38 0.34 5.16 -4.25
C THR A 38 0.26 3.99 -5.25
N PHE A 39 0.74 2.79 -4.86
CA PHE A 39 0.75 1.67 -5.79
C PHE A 39 -0.65 1.16 -6.15
N VAL A 40 -1.55 1.01 -5.17
CA VAL A 40 -2.95 0.59 -5.43
C VAL A 40 -3.76 1.73 -6.03
N GLU A 41 -3.45 2.97 -5.68
CA GLU A 41 -4.01 4.14 -6.36
C GLU A 41 -3.70 4.07 -7.86
N GLY A 42 -2.43 3.87 -8.22
CA GLY A 42 -2.01 3.69 -9.62
C GLY A 42 -2.65 2.50 -10.32
N LEU A 43 -2.77 1.34 -9.63
CA LEU A 43 -3.44 0.17 -10.18
C LEU A 43 -4.94 0.42 -10.43
N SER A 44 -5.60 1.13 -9.51
CA SER A 44 -7.02 1.46 -9.66
C SER A 44 -7.26 2.42 -10.83
N LEU A 45 -6.48 3.49 -10.93
CA LEU A 45 -6.54 4.44 -12.05
C LEU A 45 -6.17 3.76 -13.37
N GLY A 46 -5.10 2.95 -13.37
CA GLY A 46 -4.67 2.20 -14.53
C GLY A 46 -5.73 1.20 -15.02
N ALA A 47 -6.43 0.53 -14.12
CA ALA A 47 -7.53 -0.37 -14.47
C ALA A 47 -8.70 0.38 -15.11
N ILE A 48 -9.09 1.54 -14.54
CA ILE A 48 -10.15 2.39 -15.10
C ILE A 48 -9.77 2.86 -16.51
N ILE A 49 -8.56 3.35 -16.71
CA ILE A 49 -8.08 3.83 -18.00
C ILE A 49 -7.96 2.69 -19.02
N THR A 50 -7.50 1.52 -18.59
CA THR A 50 -7.40 0.33 -19.45
C THR A 50 -8.77 -0.15 -19.92
N GLU A 51 -9.79 -0.06 -19.06
CA GLU A 51 -11.17 -0.40 -19.43
C GLU A 51 -11.79 0.67 -20.36
N ALA A 52 -11.48 1.95 -20.13
CA ALA A 52 -12.11 3.06 -20.83
C ALA A 52 -11.51 3.32 -22.21
N CYS A 53 -10.19 3.36 -22.36
CA CYS A 53 -9.56 3.90 -23.58
C CYS A 53 -8.15 3.40 -23.90
N ALA A 54 -7.43 2.75 -22.98
CA ALA A 54 -6.05 2.31 -23.23
C ALA A 54 -5.94 0.79 -23.36
N LYS A 55 -4.95 0.33 -24.11
CA LYS A 55 -4.63 -1.09 -24.24
C LYS A 55 -3.59 -1.54 -23.22
N HIS A 56 -2.61 -0.68 -22.93
CA HIS A 56 -1.49 -0.98 -22.05
C HIS A 56 -1.16 0.23 -21.18
N VAL A 57 -1.16 0.03 -19.87
CA VAL A 57 -0.84 1.04 -18.86
C VAL A 57 0.19 0.48 -17.89
N ILE A 58 1.25 1.21 -17.59
CA ILE A 58 2.20 0.86 -16.53
C ILE A 58 1.78 1.55 -15.23
N CYS A 59 1.81 0.80 -14.13
CA CYS A 59 1.71 1.32 -12.78
C CYS A 59 2.99 0.99 -12.03
N ALA A 60 3.62 1.97 -11.39
CA ALA A 60 4.86 1.78 -10.66
C ALA A 60 4.88 2.54 -9.33
N ALA A 61 5.61 2.02 -8.37
CA ALA A 61 5.91 2.71 -7.13
C ALA A 61 7.33 2.38 -6.67
N SER A 62 7.99 3.36 -6.05
CA SER A 62 9.31 3.18 -5.47
C SER A 62 9.42 3.87 -4.13
N SER A 63 10.37 3.43 -3.31
CA SER A 63 10.76 4.10 -2.07
C SER A 63 12.22 3.80 -1.76
N HIS A 64 12.86 4.68 -0.96
CA HIS A 64 14.26 4.55 -0.61
C HIS A 64 14.55 5.08 0.79
N PHE A 65 14.99 4.20 1.70
CA PHE A 65 15.22 4.54 3.11
C PHE A 65 16.20 5.70 3.32
N CYS A 66 17.30 5.73 2.58
CA CYS A 66 18.39 6.72 2.76
C CYS A 66 18.20 8.04 1.99
N SER A 67 17.02 8.28 1.44
CA SER A 67 16.65 9.53 0.76
C SER A 67 15.91 10.49 1.70
N ALA A 68 15.31 11.54 1.13
CA ALA A 68 14.44 12.47 1.88
C ALA A 68 13.26 11.78 2.60
N GLU A 69 12.91 10.56 2.23
CA GLU A 69 11.88 9.75 2.87
C GLU A 69 12.22 9.39 4.33
N LYS A 70 13.49 9.44 4.71
CA LYS A 70 13.94 9.18 6.09
C LYS A 70 13.24 10.09 7.10
N GLN A 71 12.96 11.33 6.74
CA GLN A 71 12.23 12.30 7.58
C GLN A 71 10.84 11.81 8.01
N PHE A 72 10.21 10.93 7.23
CA PHE A 72 8.88 10.37 7.55
C PHE A 72 8.96 9.20 8.53
N ARG A 73 10.15 8.72 8.87
CA ARG A 73 10.32 7.53 9.72
C ARG A 73 10.92 7.85 11.07
N PHE A 74 11.85 8.79 11.13
CA PHE A 74 12.40 9.29 12.38
C PHE A 74 13.08 10.64 12.17
N PRO A 75 13.08 11.51 13.19
CA PRO A 75 13.82 12.76 13.13
C PRO A 75 15.30 12.49 12.91
N THR A 76 15.90 13.14 11.93
CA THR A 76 17.34 12.98 11.63
C THR A 76 18.22 13.75 12.63
N GLU A 77 17.65 14.73 13.32
CA GLU A 77 18.36 15.59 14.29
C GLU A 77 18.69 14.86 15.60
N TYR A 78 17.92 13.86 15.94
CA TYR A 78 18.09 13.12 17.18
C TYR A 78 18.54 11.67 16.90
N GLY A 79 19.72 11.30 17.26
CA GLY A 79 20.19 9.91 17.22
C GLY A 79 19.50 8.97 18.25
N ALA A 80 18.26 9.29 18.63
CA ALA A 80 17.51 8.55 19.62
C ALA A 80 17.06 7.16 19.11
N PRO A 81 16.95 6.15 20.00
CA PRO A 81 16.37 4.88 19.66
C PRO A 81 14.94 5.05 19.16
N ARG A 82 14.59 4.34 18.10
CA ARG A 82 13.22 4.32 17.58
C ARG A 82 12.33 3.44 18.47
N PRO A 83 11.08 3.84 18.71
CA PRO A 83 10.12 2.99 19.41
C PRO A 83 9.79 1.73 18.62
N ASN A 84 9.34 0.68 19.29
CA ASN A 84 8.99 -0.60 18.68
C ASN A 84 7.84 -0.51 17.66
N SER A 85 6.99 0.52 17.76
CA SER A 85 5.91 0.79 16.80
C SER A 85 6.40 1.39 15.47
N SER A 86 7.64 1.85 15.40
CA SER A 86 8.23 2.41 14.18
C SER A 86 8.34 1.36 13.07
N THR A 87 8.23 1.81 11.84
CA THR A 87 8.45 1.00 10.65
C THR A 87 9.71 1.43 9.91
N PHE A 88 10.21 0.57 9.03
CA PHE A 88 11.41 0.80 8.24
C PHE A 88 11.02 0.99 6.76
N THR A 89 11.44 2.09 6.14
CA THR A 89 11.16 2.32 4.73
C THR A 89 11.83 1.26 3.86
N ALA A 90 11.05 0.50 3.11
CA ALA A 90 11.57 -0.46 2.15
C ALA A 90 12.30 0.27 1.01
N THR A 91 13.50 -0.19 0.67
CA THR A 91 14.23 0.31 -0.49
C THR A 91 13.99 -0.60 -1.68
N GLY A 92 13.38 -0.06 -2.72
CA GLY A 92 13.09 -0.80 -3.94
C GLY A 92 12.08 -0.11 -4.82
N GLY A 93 11.72 -0.79 -5.88
CA GLY A 93 10.67 -0.37 -6.80
C GLY A 93 10.03 -1.58 -7.47
N ALA A 94 8.77 -1.44 -7.81
CA ALA A 94 8.04 -2.45 -8.55
C ALA A 94 7.12 -1.78 -9.56
N SER A 95 6.90 -2.47 -10.67
CA SER A 95 6.00 -2.04 -11.73
C SER A 95 5.13 -3.19 -12.22
N CYS A 96 3.98 -2.84 -12.76
CA CYS A 96 3.02 -3.77 -13.33
C CYS A 96 2.50 -3.22 -14.64
N LEU A 97 2.36 -4.07 -15.61
CA LEU A 97 1.66 -3.78 -16.86
C LEU A 97 0.21 -4.23 -16.73
N LEU A 98 -0.71 -3.28 -16.84
CA LEU A 98 -2.13 -3.53 -17.00
C LEU A 98 -2.51 -3.58 -18.47
N SER A 99 -3.41 -4.47 -18.81
CA SER A 99 -3.88 -4.63 -20.19
C SER A 99 -5.31 -5.13 -20.22
N ASN A 100 -6.07 -4.72 -21.23
CA ASN A 100 -7.40 -5.27 -21.52
C ASN A 100 -7.34 -6.68 -22.17
N LYS A 101 -6.15 -7.20 -22.42
CA LYS A 101 -5.96 -8.57 -22.93
C LYS A 101 -6.14 -9.59 -21.80
N LYS A 102 -6.57 -10.80 -22.16
CA LYS A 102 -6.70 -11.91 -21.22
C LYS A 102 -5.36 -12.20 -20.52
N SER A 103 -5.38 -12.22 -19.20
CA SER A 103 -4.24 -12.54 -18.33
C SER A 103 -4.62 -13.63 -17.34
N MET A 104 -3.60 -14.30 -16.77
CA MET A 104 -3.81 -15.29 -15.70
C MET A 104 -4.35 -14.64 -14.43
N VAL A 105 -3.86 -13.47 -14.08
CA VAL A 105 -4.32 -12.70 -12.91
C VAL A 105 -5.02 -11.45 -13.42
N ARG A 106 -6.19 -11.16 -12.89
CA ARG A 106 -6.95 -9.95 -13.21
C ARG A 106 -7.27 -9.14 -11.95
N ILE A 107 -7.42 -7.84 -12.13
CA ILE A 107 -8.11 -7.00 -11.17
C ILE A 107 -9.62 -7.26 -11.38
N GLU A 108 -10.27 -7.78 -10.35
CA GLU A 108 -11.70 -8.10 -10.38
C GLU A 108 -12.55 -6.88 -9.99
N SER A 109 -12.11 -6.19 -8.96
CA SER A 109 -12.78 -4.99 -8.43
C SER A 109 -11.79 -4.07 -7.71
N ALA A 110 -12.16 -2.80 -7.57
CA ALA A 110 -11.44 -1.82 -6.80
C ALA A 110 -12.40 -1.08 -5.86
N THR A 111 -11.92 -0.72 -4.67
CA THR A 111 -12.62 0.15 -3.72
C THR A 111 -11.74 1.35 -3.43
N LEU A 112 -12.15 2.51 -3.90
CA LEU A 112 -11.43 3.74 -3.65
C LEU A 112 -11.73 4.23 -2.24
N GLY A 113 -10.67 4.50 -1.47
CA GLY A 113 -10.75 5.00 -0.11
C GLY A 113 -11.12 6.47 -0.03
N LYS A 114 -11.49 6.89 1.14
CA LYS A 114 -11.66 8.29 1.53
C LYS A 114 -10.62 8.66 2.57
N ILE A 115 -10.36 9.95 2.72
CA ILE A 115 -9.47 10.48 3.77
C ILE A 115 -10.16 10.25 5.13
N ILE A 116 -9.39 9.73 6.08
CA ILE A 116 -9.82 9.49 7.46
C ILE A 116 -8.90 10.28 8.40
N ASP A 117 -9.47 11.22 9.13
CA ASP A 117 -8.88 11.81 10.33
C ASP A 117 -9.36 11.03 11.56
N PHE A 118 -8.44 10.44 12.29
CA PHE A 118 -8.70 9.72 13.54
C PHE A 118 -7.99 10.38 14.74
N SER A 119 -7.69 11.67 14.63
CA SER A 119 -7.04 12.48 15.68
C SER A 119 -5.70 11.90 16.15
N GLN A 120 -4.93 11.34 15.21
CA GLN A 120 -3.60 10.77 15.48
C GLN A 120 -2.51 11.70 14.94
N ASN A 121 -1.46 11.89 15.74
CA ASN A 121 -0.31 12.73 15.37
C ASN A 121 1.04 12.11 15.72
N ASN A 122 1.07 10.84 16.12
CA ASN A 122 2.30 10.15 16.46
C ASN A 122 3.00 9.59 15.22
N VAL A 123 4.00 10.29 14.73
CA VAL A 123 4.82 9.89 13.55
C VAL A 123 5.59 8.58 13.74
N ASN A 124 5.79 8.15 14.98
CA ASN A 124 6.50 6.92 15.29
C ASN A 124 5.58 5.69 15.35
N ASP A 125 4.29 5.87 15.07
CA ASP A 125 3.29 4.80 15.06
C ASP A 125 2.38 4.93 13.83
N MET A 126 2.99 4.82 12.66
CA MET A 126 2.28 4.95 11.38
C MET A 126 1.24 3.85 11.18
N GLY A 127 1.45 2.67 11.75
CA GLY A 127 0.46 1.59 11.72
C GLY A 127 -0.85 2.01 12.38
N ARG A 128 -0.77 2.64 13.54
CA ARG A 128 -1.94 3.17 14.25
C ARG A 128 -2.61 4.33 13.50
N VAL A 129 -1.82 5.18 12.86
CA VAL A 129 -2.34 6.29 12.03
C VAL A 129 -3.12 5.76 10.84
N MET A 130 -2.62 4.73 10.16
CA MET A 130 -3.20 4.22 8.91
C MET A 130 -4.31 3.16 9.12
N ALA A 131 -4.34 2.49 10.27
CA ALA A 131 -5.32 1.42 10.54
C ALA A 131 -6.78 1.85 10.34
N PRO A 132 -7.23 3.06 10.75
CA PRO A 132 -8.61 3.49 10.56
C PRO A 132 -9.04 3.56 9.09
N ALA A 133 -8.15 4.01 8.19
CA ALA A 133 -8.44 4.02 6.76
C ALA A 133 -8.52 2.60 6.17
N ALA A 134 -7.65 1.69 6.64
CA ALA A 134 -7.73 0.27 6.26
C ALA A 134 -9.04 -0.37 6.71
N ILE A 135 -9.46 -0.11 7.95
CA ILE A 135 -10.72 -0.59 8.52
C ILE A 135 -11.92 -0.11 7.69
N ASP A 136 -12.02 1.20 7.44
CA ASP A 136 -13.11 1.78 6.65
C ASP A 136 -13.17 1.18 5.23
N THR A 137 -12.03 1.08 4.57
CA THR A 137 -11.97 0.56 3.19
C THR A 137 -12.27 -0.94 3.15
N LEU A 138 -11.73 -1.74 4.07
CA LEU A 138 -12.01 -3.17 4.16
C LEU A 138 -13.49 -3.43 4.43
N PHE A 139 -14.07 -2.74 5.41
CA PHE A 139 -15.48 -2.88 5.73
C PHE A 139 -16.38 -2.54 4.55
N ARG A 140 -16.12 -1.40 3.89
CA ARG A 140 -16.88 -1.00 2.69
C ARG A 140 -16.71 -1.99 1.55
N HIS A 141 -15.48 -2.44 1.29
CA HIS A 141 -15.21 -3.42 0.25
C HIS A 141 -16.02 -4.70 0.45
N LEU A 142 -16.00 -5.28 1.65
CA LEU A 142 -16.75 -6.50 1.97
C LEU A 142 -18.26 -6.28 1.84
N LYS A 143 -18.77 -5.14 2.34
CA LYS A 143 -20.18 -4.77 2.26
C LYS A 143 -20.64 -4.56 0.81
N ASP A 144 -19.93 -3.74 0.04
CA ASP A 144 -20.34 -3.32 -1.31
C ASP A 144 -20.25 -4.50 -2.29
N THR A 145 -19.32 -5.43 -2.08
CA THR A 145 -19.19 -6.65 -2.87
C THR A 145 -20.05 -7.81 -2.36
N ASN A 146 -20.71 -7.64 -1.21
CA ASN A 146 -21.46 -8.68 -0.50
C ASN A 146 -20.63 -9.95 -0.27
N ARG A 147 -19.41 -9.78 0.26
CA ARG A 147 -18.45 -10.86 0.52
C ARG A 147 -18.05 -10.91 1.99
N SER A 148 -17.76 -12.13 2.47
CA SER A 148 -17.10 -12.34 3.75
C SER A 148 -15.57 -12.41 3.58
N PRO A 149 -14.78 -12.28 4.68
CA PRO A 149 -13.33 -12.50 4.61
C PRO A 149 -12.92 -13.85 4.03
N ASP A 150 -13.71 -14.89 4.24
CA ASP A 150 -13.44 -16.25 3.76
C ASP A 150 -13.57 -16.41 2.23
N TYR A 151 -14.12 -15.40 1.54
CA TYR A 151 -14.11 -15.37 0.08
C TYR A 151 -12.70 -15.28 -0.48
N TYR A 152 -11.75 -14.70 0.28
CA TYR A 152 -10.37 -14.48 -0.12
C TYR A 152 -9.45 -15.54 0.50
N ASP A 153 -8.54 -16.08 -0.30
CA ASP A 153 -7.47 -16.95 0.20
C ASP A 153 -6.45 -16.12 1.01
N LEU A 154 -6.33 -14.82 0.69
CA LEU A 154 -5.50 -13.88 1.42
C LEU A 154 -6.10 -12.48 1.37
N ILE A 155 -6.23 -11.86 2.52
CA ILE A 155 -6.44 -10.42 2.69
C ILE A 155 -5.12 -9.85 3.19
N VAL A 156 -4.57 -8.84 2.52
CA VAL A 156 -3.29 -8.28 2.90
C VAL A 156 -3.32 -6.76 2.91
N THR A 157 -2.88 -6.16 4.02
CA THR A 157 -2.65 -4.72 4.13
C THR A 157 -1.24 -4.34 3.67
N GLY A 158 -1.04 -3.07 3.34
CA GLY A 158 0.16 -2.60 2.68
C GLY A 158 1.39 -2.52 3.58
N ASP A 159 1.28 -1.80 4.67
CA ASP A 159 2.42 -1.46 5.50
C ASP A 159 2.03 -0.94 6.91
N LEU A 160 0.99 -1.56 7.47
CA LEU A 160 0.56 -1.26 8.84
C LEU A 160 1.57 -1.74 9.89
N GLY A 161 2.39 -2.73 9.52
CA GLY A 161 3.29 -3.39 10.44
C GLY A 161 2.58 -4.23 11.49
N ALA A 162 3.34 -4.81 12.41
CA ALA A 162 2.83 -5.76 13.40
C ALA A 162 1.69 -5.15 14.26
N TYR A 163 1.88 -3.92 14.74
CA TYR A 163 0.88 -3.29 15.62
C TYR A 163 -0.38 -2.85 14.86
N GLY A 164 -0.23 -2.20 13.71
CA GLY A 164 -1.40 -1.75 12.92
C GLY A 164 -2.22 -2.91 12.38
N LYS A 165 -1.58 -4.02 12.03
CA LYS A 165 -2.24 -5.28 11.65
C LYS A 165 -3.18 -5.76 12.75
N GLU A 166 -2.72 -5.83 14.00
CA GLU A 166 -3.53 -6.26 15.13
C GLU A 166 -4.68 -5.28 15.43
N ILE A 167 -4.45 -3.95 15.32
CA ILE A 167 -5.50 -2.95 15.47
C ILE A 167 -6.64 -3.19 14.48
N VAL A 168 -6.33 -3.47 13.21
CA VAL A 168 -7.36 -3.78 12.20
C VAL A 168 -8.13 -5.04 12.58
N LYS A 169 -7.43 -6.09 12.98
CA LYS A 169 -8.04 -7.38 13.37
C LYS A 169 -9.01 -7.21 14.54
N ASP A 170 -8.54 -6.55 15.59
CA ASP A 170 -9.34 -6.33 16.79
C ASP A 170 -10.53 -5.42 16.54
N TYR A 171 -10.36 -4.36 15.78
CA TYR A 171 -11.43 -3.42 15.49
C TYR A 171 -12.52 -4.05 14.62
N MET A 172 -12.14 -4.78 13.57
CA MET A 172 -13.09 -5.49 12.70
C MET A 172 -13.95 -6.49 13.49
N LEU A 173 -13.32 -7.21 14.42
CA LEU A 173 -14.05 -8.16 15.28
C LEU A 173 -15.00 -7.44 16.26
N ASN A 174 -14.48 -6.46 17.00
CA ASN A 174 -15.21 -5.87 18.13
C ASN A 174 -16.30 -4.88 17.71
N HIS A 175 -16.13 -4.19 16.56
CA HIS A 175 -17.07 -3.16 16.11
C HIS A 175 -17.99 -3.62 14.97
N TYR A 176 -17.52 -4.53 14.13
CA TYR A 176 -18.30 -5.02 12.99
C TYR A 176 -18.66 -6.50 13.07
N SER A 177 -18.21 -7.21 14.12
CA SER A 177 -18.40 -8.65 14.27
C SER A 177 -17.84 -9.44 13.07
N ILE A 178 -16.78 -8.91 12.43
CA ILE A 178 -16.09 -9.54 11.31
C ILE A 178 -14.77 -10.08 11.80
N SER A 179 -14.64 -11.40 11.83
CA SER A 179 -13.38 -12.07 12.20
C SER A 179 -12.45 -12.14 10.99
N LEU A 180 -11.25 -11.63 11.16
CA LEU A 180 -10.14 -11.83 10.21
C LEU A 180 -9.30 -13.01 10.71
N GLY A 181 -9.31 -14.11 9.94
CA GLY A 181 -8.63 -15.37 10.28
C GLY A 181 -7.15 -15.38 9.91
N GLU A 182 -6.62 -16.60 9.74
CA GLU A 182 -5.22 -16.84 9.32
C GLU A 182 -4.94 -16.35 7.89
N ASN A 183 -5.98 -16.09 7.12
CA ASN A 183 -5.90 -15.52 5.78
C ASN A 183 -5.70 -13.99 5.78
N TYR A 184 -5.51 -13.35 6.94
CA TYR A 184 -5.19 -11.93 7.04
C TYR A 184 -3.74 -11.69 7.43
N ASN A 185 -3.02 -10.88 6.63
CA ASN A 185 -1.63 -10.51 6.91
C ASN A 185 -1.34 -9.05 6.49
N ASP A 186 -0.08 -8.62 6.65
CA ASP A 186 0.40 -7.28 6.29
C ASP A 186 1.74 -7.38 5.54
N CYS A 187 1.88 -6.66 4.44
CA CYS A 187 3.10 -6.70 3.62
C CYS A 187 4.33 -6.19 4.39
N GLY A 188 4.17 -5.23 5.29
CA GLY A 188 5.27 -4.76 6.13
C GLY A 188 5.83 -5.85 7.04
N VAL A 189 4.96 -6.72 7.56
CA VAL A 189 5.35 -7.90 8.34
C VAL A 189 5.94 -9.00 7.46
N MET A 190 5.42 -9.15 6.23
CA MET A 190 5.86 -10.21 5.32
C MET A 190 7.20 -9.91 4.64
N LEU A 191 7.59 -8.64 4.53
CA LEU A 191 8.78 -8.22 3.78
C LEU A 191 10.08 -8.54 4.54
N TYR A 192 10.05 -8.43 5.86
CA TYR A 192 11.21 -8.61 6.72
C TYR A 192 10.99 -9.71 7.75
N ASP A 193 12.06 -10.39 8.13
CA ASP A 193 12.10 -11.27 9.29
C ASP A 193 12.32 -10.41 10.54
N ILE A 194 11.22 -9.89 11.12
CA ILE A 194 11.27 -8.96 12.26
C ILE A 194 11.89 -9.58 13.53
N GLU A 195 11.97 -10.91 13.62
CA GLU A 195 12.65 -11.56 14.73
C GLU A 195 14.17 -11.52 14.59
N LYS A 196 14.68 -11.65 13.37
CA LYS A 196 16.13 -11.59 13.09
C LYS A 196 16.62 -10.19 12.76
N GLN A 197 15.79 -9.39 12.10
CA GLN A 197 16.11 -8.03 11.66
C GLN A 197 15.53 -7.00 12.62
N LYS A 198 16.04 -6.96 13.86
CA LYS A 198 15.48 -6.13 14.93
C LYS A 198 15.36 -4.64 14.62
N ASP A 199 16.21 -4.12 13.74
CA ASP A 199 16.22 -2.70 13.35
C ASP A 199 15.01 -2.29 12.51
N VAL A 200 14.23 -3.23 11.99
CA VAL A 200 12.99 -2.92 11.27
C VAL A 200 11.78 -2.74 12.19
N HIS A 201 11.92 -3.07 13.47
CA HIS A 201 10.90 -2.91 14.52
C HIS A 201 9.54 -3.52 14.13
N ALA A 202 8.52 -2.68 13.84
CA ALA A 202 7.18 -3.16 13.51
C ALA A 202 7.07 -3.74 12.09
N GLY A 203 8.09 -3.58 11.23
CA GLY A 203 8.11 -4.10 9.87
C GLY A 203 8.43 -3.05 8.82
N GLY A 204 8.23 -3.41 7.56
CA GLY A 204 8.46 -2.53 6.42
C GLY A 204 7.34 -1.52 6.20
N SER A 205 7.67 -0.42 5.52
CA SER A 205 6.72 0.60 5.11
C SER A 205 7.20 1.32 3.84
N GLY A 206 6.36 2.18 3.27
CA GLY A 206 6.64 2.93 2.05
C GLY A 206 5.92 2.37 0.82
N PRO A 207 5.82 3.16 -0.26
CA PRO A 207 5.10 2.77 -1.48
C PRO A 207 5.62 1.48 -2.11
N ALA A 208 6.95 1.23 -2.02
CA ALA A 208 7.53 0.00 -2.54
C ALA A 208 7.25 -1.22 -1.67
N CYS A 209 6.96 -1.07 -0.37
CA CYS A 209 6.83 -2.20 0.56
C CYS A 209 5.78 -3.20 0.07
N SER A 210 4.55 -2.74 -0.09
CA SER A 210 3.45 -3.58 -0.55
C SER A 210 3.64 -4.06 -1.99
N ALA A 211 4.15 -3.19 -2.87
CA ALA A 211 4.41 -3.53 -4.26
C ALA A 211 5.42 -4.68 -4.38
N LEU A 212 6.51 -4.65 -3.62
CA LEU A 212 7.52 -5.70 -3.58
C LEU A 212 6.92 -7.03 -3.15
N VAL A 213 6.19 -7.06 -2.02
CA VAL A 213 5.59 -8.31 -1.52
C VAL A 213 4.55 -8.86 -2.47
N VAL A 214 3.67 -8.00 -3.00
CA VAL A 214 2.60 -8.44 -3.92
C VAL A 214 3.20 -9.05 -5.19
N TYR A 215 4.16 -8.39 -5.82
CA TYR A 215 4.68 -8.87 -7.12
C TYR A 215 5.78 -9.92 -7.01
N SER A 216 6.57 -9.94 -5.93
CA SER A 216 7.58 -10.99 -5.77
C SER A 216 7.01 -12.28 -5.18
N TYR A 217 6.20 -12.20 -4.14
CA TYR A 217 5.71 -13.38 -3.41
C TYR A 217 4.26 -13.73 -3.77
N ILE A 218 3.30 -12.81 -3.52
CA ILE A 218 1.87 -13.11 -3.66
C ILE A 218 1.52 -13.46 -5.11
N PHE A 219 2.00 -12.69 -6.07
CA PHE A 219 1.75 -12.93 -7.48
C PHE A 219 2.34 -14.28 -7.95
N ASN A 220 3.50 -14.68 -7.41
CA ASN A 220 4.06 -16.01 -7.68
C ASN A 220 3.21 -17.14 -7.07
N GLN A 221 2.62 -16.95 -5.88
CA GLN A 221 1.66 -17.89 -5.31
C GLN A 221 0.39 -17.98 -6.16
N MET A 222 -0.09 -16.86 -6.67
CA MET A 222 -1.23 -16.81 -7.59
C MET A 222 -0.92 -17.52 -8.92
N LYS A 223 0.25 -17.30 -9.51
CA LYS A 223 0.69 -18.03 -10.74
C LYS A 223 0.75 -19.54 -10.53
N LYS A 224 1.15 -19.99 -9.35
CA LYS A 224 1.15 -21.41 -8.96
C LYS A 224 -0.23 -21.92 -8.55
N LYS A 225 -1.26 -21.07 -8.54
CA LYS A 225 -2.64 -21.36 -8.10
C LYS A 225 -2.76 -21.77 -6.63
N ASN A 226 -1.76 -21.47 -5.81
CA ASN A 226 -1.82 -21.65 -4.36
C ASN A 226 -2.71 -20.59 -3.71
N LEU A 227 -2.78 -19.39 -4.30
CA LEU A 227 -3.75 -18.34 -3.99
C LEU A 227 -4.54 -18.01 -5.25
N LYS A 228 -5.86 -18.00 -5.15
CA LYS A 228 -6.75 -17.71 -6.29
C LYS A 228 -7.40 -16.35 -6.18
N ARG A 229 -7.73 -15.91 -4.97
CA ARG A 229 -8.38 -14.62 -4.69
C ARG A 229 -7.63 -13.91 -3.58
N VAL A 230 -7.13 -12.73 -3.89
CA VAL A 230 -6.37 -11.90 -2.95
C VAL A 230 -7.00 -10.53 -2.90
N LEU A 231 -7.35 -10.07 -1.69
CA LEU A 231 -7.72 -8.68 -1.45
C LEU A 231 -6.49 -7.92 -0.95
N PHE A 232 -6.06 -6.94 -1.73
CA PHE A 232 -4.91 -6.12 -1.42
C PHE A 232 -5.34 -4.70 -1.09
N LEU A 233 -4.99 -4.23 0.13
CA LEU A 233 -5.31 -2.91 0.65
C LEU A 233 -4.01 -2.13 0.89
N ALA A 234 -3.69 -1.13 0.07
CA ALA A 234 -2.55 -0.26 0.34
C ALA A 234 -2.99 0.97 1.14
N THR A 235 -2.31 1.19 2.25
CA THR A 235 -2.55 2.26 3.20
C THR A 235 -1.56 3.40 3.00
N GLY A 236 -1.93 4.61 3.37
CA GLY A 236 -1.07 5.78 3.30
C GLY A 236 -1.35 6.76 4.43
N ALA A 237 -0.30 7.23 5.11
CA ALA A 237 -0.35 8.37 6.00
C ALA A 237 -0.06 9.63 5.17
N LEU A 238 -1.01 10.54 5.10
CA LEU A 238 -0.89 11.79 4.36
C LEU A 238 -0.12 12.81 5.23
N PHE A 239 1.12 12.46 5.47
CA PHE A 239 1.99 13.11 6.43
C PHE A 239 2.64 14.37 5.82
N SER A 240 2.58 15.47 6.58
CA SER A 240 3.33 16.70 6.29
C SER A 240 4.11 17.12 7.53
N PRO A 241 5.45 17.18 7.48
CA PRO A 241 6.23 17.71 8.62
C PRO A 241 5.78 19.09 9.05
N THR A 242 5.46 19.98 8.12
CA THR A 242 4.99 21.34 8.40
C THR A 242 3.69 21.34 9.21
N LEU A 243 2.70 20.55 8.79
CA LEU A 243 1.41 20.47 9.50
C LEU A 243 1.58 19.84 10.89
N LEU A 244 2.45 18.84 11.01
CA LEU A 244 2.75 18.24 12.31
C LEU A 244 3.37 19.24 13.30
N TYR A 245 4.30 20.10 12.84
CA TYR A 245 4.84 21.17 13.68
C TYR A 245 3.78 22.19 14.08
N GLN A 246 2.71 22.32 13.30
CA GLN A 246 1.53 23.13 13.63
C GLN A 246 0.54 22.38 14.53
N LYS A 247 0.86 21.16 14.96
CA LYS A 247 0.04 20.27 15.81
C LYS A 247 -1.25 19.78 15.14
N GLU A 248 -1.26 19.75 13.81
CA GLU A 248 -2.33 19.10 13.05
C GLU A 248 -2.22 17.58 13.13
N ASN A 249 -3.34 16.90 12.89
CA ASN A 249 -3.38 15.45 12.83
C ASN A 249 -2.74 14.93 11.53
N ILE A 250 -2.49 13.63 11.51
CA ILE A 250 -2.03 12.92 10.30
C ILE A 250 -3.23 12.19 9.73
N ASP A 251 -3.75 12.68 8.62
CA ASP A 251 -4.79 12.01 7.86
C ASP A 251 -4.28 10.72 7.26
N SER A 252 -5.17 9.76 7.05
CA SER A 252 -4.85 8.49 6.40
C SER A 252 -5.82 8.16 5.27
N ILE A 253 -5.34 7.35 4.34
CA ILE A 253 -6.11 6.86 3.19
C ILE A 253 -5.80 5.39 2.95
N CYS A 254 -6.75 4.67 2.36
CA CYS A 254 -6.54 3.29 1.95
C CYS A 254 -7.34 2.99 0.70
N HIS A 255 -6.70 2.39 -0.30
CA HIS A 255 -7.37 1.88 -1.49
C HIS A 255 -7.23 0.36 -1.54
N ALA A 256 -8.24 -0.33 -2.07
CA ALA A 256 -8.24 -1.78 -2.18
C ALA A 256 -8.48 -2.25 -3.61
N ILE A 257 -7.81 -3.33 -3.98
CA ILE A 257 -8.10 -4.10 -5.21
C ILE A 257 -8.27 -5.57 -4.88
N SER A 258 -9.22 -6.21 -5.55
CA SER A 258 -9.38 -7.66 -5.56
C SER A 258 -8.70 -8.24 -6.78
N LEU A 259 -7.77 -9.17 -6.54
CA LEU A 259 -7.06 -9.92 -7.57
C LEU A 259 -7.60 -11.34 -7.66
N GLU A 260 -7.81 -11.85 -8.87
CA GLU A 260 -8.32 -13.20 -9.10
C GLU A 260 -7.51 -13.92 -10.19
N VAL A 261 -7.28 -15.22 -9.96
CA VAL A 261 -6.73 -16.14 -10.97
C VAL A 261 -7.87 -16.72 -11.80
N LYS A 262 -7.72 -16.64 -13.11
CA LYS A 262 -8.65 -17.28 -14.08
C LYS A 262 -8.16 -18.64 -14.56
#